data_47e4725e6d227e11374752ef9d763e27
#
_entry.id   47e4725e6d227e11374752ef9d763e27
#
_cell.length_a   1.000
_cell.length_b   1.000
_cell.length_c   1.000
_cell.angle_alpha   90.00
_cell.angle_beta   90.00
_cell.angle_gamma   90.00
#
_symmetry.space_group_name_H-M   'P 1'
#
loop_
_entity.id
_entity.type
_entity.pdbx_description
1 polymer ?
#
loop_
_entity_poly.entity_id
_entity_poly.type
_entity_poly.pdbx_seq_one_letter_code
_entity_poly.pdbx_strand_id
1 'polypeptide(L)'
;LKQRQPDRVITHGFLEFATPTIDEALRENVSMGSRKIVMVPGILFAASHGKNDMPVELLSVKPEFPEIEFHYGGPMGIHPLLLELFQERIISAEAQSAQMIPRHESLLVVVGRGTTDPDVNSNVNKLARMVEEGMGFGSSYVCYSGTAKPLVADGIARAAQMGYRRVVVIPYFLFTGILIKRIYSAIDKIQPKFPDVEVLKASYLGVHHHVTDVWVEKAREALVGINSSNCSLCKYRTQIVGYEGEVGKVQEAHHHHVRGILGDSHSHHHGAEAAHSHQHTHHQHDHSGDVGYNHEHSHVHQHKSAVKLSSTYVPHPIEAESFELIEENYEWSVYDSEAKAILQRLVHTSGDFGIVEDVFFSPTAIQQGVQALLDGAIIVTDVTMVQSGLKRSLLSSLELTASCLVHDPETHLLAEASGLTRSAAGIRRAFLQHQNEPIILAIGDAPTAIREALRLIQQEQWQPRLVIGLPVGFVGTRESKQELQECQLVPRITNQGTRGGSNWAASVVNALMIKAWNQKVLGPPTKELNSTSASQPPMVYDEA
;
A
#
# COMPACT_ATOMS: atom_id res chain seq x y z
N LEU A 1 -1.90 19.76 22.77
CA LEU A 1 -3.23 19.40 23.27
C LEU A 1 -3.25 19.30 24.79
N LYS A 2 -2.36 18.54 25.46
CA LYS A 2 -2.32 18.42 26.93
C LYS A 2 -2.26 19.78 27.64
N GLN A 3 -1.45 20.70 27.13
CA GLN A 3 -1.38 22.09 27.69
C GLN A 3 -2.68 22.90 27.53
N ARG A 4 -3.45 22.63 26.43
CA ARG A 4 -4.73 23.30 26.14
C ARG A 4 -5.91 22.68 26.92
N GLN A 5 -5.77 21.43 27.35
CA GLN A 5 -6.79 20.66 28.04
C GLN A 5 -6.18 19.90 29.22
N PRO A 6 -5.71 20.62 30.26
CA PRO A 6 -4.96 20.02 31.39
C PRO A 6 -5.81 19.04 32.22
N ASP A 7 -7.13 19.23 32.24
CA ASP A 7 -8.06 18.44 33.04
C ASP A 7 -8.58 17.18 32.27
N ARG A 8 -8.04 16.90 31.10
CA ARG A 8 -8.45 15.76 30.27
C ARG A 8 -7.32 14.77 30.09
N VAL A 9 -7.66 13.49 30.13
CA VAL A 9 -6.75 12.43 29.68
C VAL A 9 -6.64 12.53 28.16
N ILE A 10 -5.42 12.65 27.64
CA ILE A 10 -5.14 12.74 26.20
C ILE A 10 -4.07 11.72 25.86
N THR A 11 -4.45 10.74 25.07
CA THR A 11 -3.56 9.76 24.45
C THR A 11 -3.51 9.96 22.93
N HIS A 12 -2.72 9.18 22.24
CA HIS A 12 -2.66 9.16 20.79
C HIS A 12 -2.50 7.72 20.33
N GLY A 13 -3.07 7.39 19.18
CA GLY A 13 -2.92 6.09 18.52
C GLY A 13 -2.66 6.27 17.04
N PHE A 14 -1.95 5.33 16.46
CA PHE A 14 -1.61 5.30 15.05
C PHE A 14 -2.42 4.21 14.34
N LEU A 15 -2.84 4.50 13.12
CA LEU A 15 -3.52 3.52 12.27
C LEU A 15 -2.51 2.50 11.73
N GLU A 16 -1.31 2.99 11.35
CA GLU A 16 -0.29 2.22 10.63
C GLU A 16 1.12 2.61 11.08
N PHE A 17 2.08 1.71 10.92
CA PHE A 17 3.54 1.92 10.99
C PHE A 17 4.08 2.44 12.33
N ALA A 18 3.27 2.58 13.36
CA ALA A 18 3.70 3.09 14.68
C ALA A 18 2.82 2.56 15.80
N THR A 19 3.34 2.63 17.03
CA THR A 19 2.63 2.29 18.27
C THR A 19 2.58 3.52 19.21
N PRO A 20 1.59 3.59 20.11
CA PRO A 20 0.47 2.66 20.27
C PRO A 20 -0.49 2.70 19.06
N THR A 21 -1.17 1.59 18.80
CA THR A 21 -2.25 1.53 17.82
C THR A 21 -3.49 2.26 18.33
N ILE A 22 -4.47 2.49 17.46
CA ILE A 22 -5.70 3.20 17.87
C ILE A 22 -6.44 2.45 18.97
N ASP A 23 -6.60 1.14 18.84
CA ASP A 23 -7.28 0.30 19.83
C ASP A 23 -6.51 0.21 21.15
N GLU A 24 -5.17 0.11 21.13
CA GLU A 24 -4.34 0.19 22.32
C GLU A 24 -4.55 1.52 23.07
N ALA A 25 -4.53 2.64 22.36
CA ALA A 25 -4.75 3.96 22.94
C ALA A 25 -6.18 4.13 23.50
N LEU A 26 -7.20 3.51 22.86
CA LEU A 26 -8.57 3.51 23.38
C LEU A 26 -8.67 2.72 24.68
N ARG A 27 -8.10 1.50 24.74
CA ARG A 27 -8.05 0.67 25.95
C ARG A 27 -7.26 1.34 27.07
N GLU A 28 -6.16 2.02 26.76
CA GLU A 28 -5.39 2.82 27.72
C GLU A 28 -6.28 3.88 28.37
N ASN A 29 -7.06 4.65 27.58
CA ASN A 29 -7.99 5.64 28.14
C ASN A 29 -9.05 5.01 29.06
N VAL A 30 -9.58 3.83 28.71
CA VAL A 30 -10.53 3.10 29.57
C VAL A 30 -9.85 2.71 30.88
N SER A 31 -8.62 2.18 30.84
CA SER A 31 -7.86 1.78 32.02
C SER A 31 -7.53 2.95 32.95
N MET A 32 -7.39 4.16 32.41
CA MET A 32 -7.24 5.41 33.15
C MET A 32 -8.55 5.93 33.77
N GLY A 33 -9.67 5.19 33.64
CA GLY A 33 -10.96 5.52 34.23
C GLY A 33 -11.84 6.47 33.40
N SER A 34 -11.52 6.70 32.13
CA SER A 34 -12.36 7.52 31.25
C SER A 34 -13.72 6.87 31.02
N ARG A 35 -14.81 7.62 31.19
CA ARG A 35 -16.19 7.17 30.94
C ARG A 35 -16.76 7.67 29.62
N LYS A 36 -16.15 8.70 29.05
CA LYS A 36 -16.50 9.28 27.76
C LYS A 36 -15.20 9.53 26.98
N ILE A 37 -15.08 8.91 25.84
CA ILE A 37 -13.89 8.93 24.99
C ILE A 37 -14.24 9.54 23.64
N VAL A 38 -13.47 10.54 23.23
CA VAL A 38 -13.60 11.19 21.92
C VAL A 38 -12.35 10.90 21.10
N MET A 39 -12.52 10.18 20.02
CA MET A 39 -11.47 9.93 19.03
C MET A 39 -11.56 11.00 17.93
N VAL A 40 -10.55 11.85 17.82
CA VAL A 40 -10.46 12.89 16.77
C VAL A 40 -9.38 12.50 15.78
N PRO A 41 -9.72 12.29 14.49
CA PRO A 41 -8.75 11.93 13.49
C PRO A 41 -7.78 13.06 13.18
N GLY A 42 -6.48 12.73 13.14
CA GLY A 42 -5.41 13.67 12.78
C GLY A 42 -5.28 13.87 11.28
N ILE A 43 -6.37 14.17 10.58
CA ILE A 43 -6.43 14.31 9.13
C ILE A 43 -7.09 15.63 8.71
N LEU A 44 -6.65 16.19 7.59
CA LEU A 44 -7.25 17.40 7.02
C LEU A 44 -8.61 17.09 6.36
N PHE A 45 -8.67 16.07 5.53
CA PHE A 45 -9.90 15.64 4.86
C PHE A 45 -10.09 14.15 5.01
N ALA A 46 -11.32 13.71 5.24
CA ALA A 46 -11.66 12.30 5.41
C ALA A 46 -11.82 11.59 4.05
N ALA A 47 -10.82 10.80 3.69
CA ALA A 47 -10.90 9.76 2.64
C ALA A 47 -11.18 8.39 3.30
N SER A 48 -10.77 7.28 2.67
CA SER A 48 -11.01 5.92 3.17
C SER A 48 -10.57 5.73 4.63
N HIS A 49 -9.38 6.19 5.01
CA HIS A 49 -8.91 6.08 6.40
C HIS A 49 -9.85 6.75 7.40
N GLY A 50 -10.31 7.97 7.08
CA GLY A 50 -11.21 8.71 7.98
C GLY A 50 -12.67 8.28 7.89
N LYS A 51 -13.12 7.74 6.76
CA LYS A 51 -14.50 7.31 6.52
C LYS A 51 -14.74 5.83 6.83
N ASN A 52 -13.68 5.01 6.80
CA ASN A 52 -13.75 3.55 6.96
C ASN A 52 -12.82 3.04 8.07
N ASP A 53 -11.50 3.12 7.89
CA ASP A 53 -10.54 2.38 8.71
C ASP A 53 -10.52 2.81 10.17
N MET A 54 -10.39 4.13 10.44
CA MET A 54 -10.39 4.65 11.82
C MET A 54 -11.73 4.44 12.56
N PRO A 55 -12.92 4.63 11.93
CA PRO A 55 -14.18 4.25 12.58
C PRO A 55 -14.28 2.77 12.93
N VAL A 56 -13.75 1.87 12.10
CA VAL A 56 -13.74 0.42 12.37
C VAL A 56 -12.92 0.11 13.61
N GLU A 57 -11.74 0.74 13.79
CA GLU A 57 -10.92 0.57 15.00
C GLU A 57 -11.69 0.95 16.28
N LEU A 58 -12.42 2.04 16.25
CA LEU A 58 -13.27 2.45 17.39
C LEU A 58 -14.42 1.47 17.61
N LEU A 59 -15.08 1.03 16.53
CA LEU A 59 -16.21 0.11 16.60
C LEU A 59 -15.78 -1.29 17.08
N SER A 60 -14.56 -1.72 16.84
CA SER A 60 -14.03 -3.01 17.31
C SER A 60 -13.85 -3.04 18.82
N VAL A 61 -13.46 -1.92 19.42
CA VAL A 61 -13.25 -1.79 20.88
C VAL A 61 -14.55 -1.55 21.66
N LYS A 62 -15.50 -0.84 21.04
CA LYS A 62 -16.75 -0.43 21.70
C LYS A 62 -17.54 -1.56 22.37
N PRO A 63 -17.70 -2.77 21.77
CA PRO A 63 -18.45 -3.86 22.40
C PRO A 63 -17.82 -4.40 23.69
N GLU A 64 -16.50 -4.24 23.87
CA GLU A 64 -15.78 -4.71 25.06
C GLU A 64 -16.10 -3.84 26.30
N PHE A 65 -16.55 -2.59 26.08
CA PHE A 65 -16.78 -1.59 27.12
C PHE A 65 -18.15 -0.92 26.95
N PRO A 66 -19.26 -1.63 27.17
CA PRO A 66 -20.60 -1.12 26.92
C PRO A 66 -20.99 0.08 27.80
N GLU A 67 -20.31 0.26 28.93
CA GLU A 67 -20.53 1.38 29.86
C GLU A 67 -19.78 2.66 29.45
N ILE A 68 -18.93 2.61 28.43
CA ILE A 68 -18.14 3.76 27.94
C ILE A 68 -18.86 4.41 26.76
N GLU A 69 -18.99 5.72 26.83
CA GLU A 69 -19.54 6.52 25.73
C GLU A 69 -18.42 6.88 24.72
N PHE A 70 -18.45 6.28 23.54
CA PHE A 70 -17.48 6.55 22.47
C PHE A 70 -18.03 7.48 21.41
N HIS A 71 -17.25 8.51 21.05
CA HIS A 71 -17.54 9.48 20.00
C HIS A 71 -16.44 9.50 18.96
N TYR A 72 -16.81 9.69 17.70
CA TYR A 72 -15.88 9.87 16.58
C TYR A 72 -16.01 11.29 16.03
N GLY A 73 -14.91 12.06 16.06
CA GLY A 73 -14.86 13.43 15.56
C GLY A 73 -14.68 13.51 14.05
N GLY A 74 -15.06 14.65 13.49
CA GLY A 74 -14.86 14.94 12.08
C GLY A 74 -13.39 15.28 11.74
N PRO A 75 -13.03 15.31 10.44
CA PRO A 75 -11.75 15.82 9.96
C PRO A 75 -11.62 17.32 10.26
N MET A 76 -10.40 17.85 10.20
CA MET A 76 -10.17 19.27 10.40
C MET A 76 -10.84 20.14 9.32
N GLY A 77 -10.90 19.66 8.08
CA GLY A 77 -11.58 20.31 6.97
C GLY A 77 -10.89 21.58 6.47
N ILE A 78 -11.69 22.44 5.84
CA ILE A 78 -11.35 23.84 5.57
C ILE A 78 -11.88 24.64 6.75
N HIS A 79 -10.98 25.18 7.55
CA HIS A 79 -11.31 25.85 8.81
C HIS A 79 -10.71 27.26 8.83
N PRO A 80 -11.40 28.30 9.36
CA PRO A 80 -10.87 29.67 9.38
C PRO A 80 -9.45 29.77 9.95
N LEU A 81 -9.18 29.14 11.10
CA LEU A 81 -7.84 29.14 11.71
C LEU A 81 -6.78 28.46 10.82
N LEU A 82 -7.17 27.42 10.06
CA LEU A 82 -6.25 26.78 9.12
C LEU A 82 -6.02 27.63 7.85
N LEU A 83 -7.01 28.41 7.43
CA LEU A 83 -6.86 29.40 6.36
C LEU A 83 -5.91 30.53 6.78
N GLU A 84 -6.04 31.04 8.00
CA GLU A 84 -5.13 32.03 8.57
C GLU A 84 -3.69 31.48 8.58
N LEU A 85 -3.49 30.30 9.11
CA LEU A 85 -2.18 29.65 9.11
C LEU A 85 -1.63 29.43 7.70
N PHE A 86 -2.47 29.03 6.76
CA PHE A 86 -2.09 28.84 5.36
C PHE A 86 -1.63 30.16 4.73
N GLN A 87 -2.35 31.24 5.00
CA GLN A 87 -1.98 32.60 4.61
C GLN A 87 -0.63 33.02 5.21
N GLU A 88 -0.40 32.76 6.51
CA GLU A 88 0.89 33.06 7.17
C GLU A 88 2.06 32.35 6.48
N ARG A 89 1.88 31.08 6.07
CA ARG A 89 2.92 30.30 5.35
C ARG A 89 3.24 30.91 3.99
N ILE A 90 2.23 31.40 3.26
CA ILE A 90 2.41 32.09 1.99
C ILE A 90 3.17 33.41 2.19
N ILE A 91 2.71 34.25 3.13
CA ILE A 91 3.35 35.53 3.43
C ILE A 91 4.82 35.34 3.85
N SER A 92 5.08 34.31 4.67
CA SER A 92 6.45 33.99 5.09
C SER A 92 7.35 33.58 3.91
N ALA A 93 6.81 32.87 2.92
CA ALA A 93 7.56 32.51 1.72
C ALA A 93 7.82 33.74 0.81
N GLU A 94 6.80 34.58 0.65
CA GLU A 94 6.93 35.84 -0.12
C GLU A 94 7.97 36.79 0.51
N ALA A 95 8.02 36.87 1.85
CA ALA A 95 8.98 37.70 2.57
C ALA A 95 10.45 37.27 2.42
N GLN A 96 10.70 36.02 1.99
CA GLN A 96 12.05 35.50 1.73
C GLN A 96 12.53 35.80 0.30
N SER A 97 11.65 36.29 -0.58
CA SER A 97 12.01 36.67 -1.94
C SER A 97 12.66 38.04 -1.99
N ALA A 98 13.70 38.15 -2.81
CA ALA A 98 14.31 39.44 -3.14
C ALA A 98 13.51 40.25 -4.17
N GLN A 99 12.51 39.62 -4.83
CA GLN A 99 11.71 40.25 -5.88
C GLN A 99 10.37 40.75 -5.33
N MET A 100 10.01 41.96 -5.64
CA MET A 100 8.70 42.55 -5.31
C MET A 100 7.72 42.28 -6.48
N ILE A 101 7.15 41.08 -6.52
CA ILE A 101 6.14 40.68 -7.51
C ILE A 101 4.76 40.71 -6.86
N PRO A 102 3.80 41.48 -7.41
CA PRO A 102 2.45 41.54 -6.85
C PRO A 102 1.70 40.21 -7.04
N ARG A 103 0.77 39.91 -6.14
CA ARG A 103 0.05 38.62 -6.16
C ARG A 103 -0.79 38.42 -7.40
N HIS A 104 -1.34 39.46 -8.01
CA HIS A 104 -2.09 39.34 -9.27
C HIS A 104 -1.21 38.92 -10.46
N GLU A 105 0.12 39.08 -10.37
CA GLU A 105 1.11 38.55 -11.33
C GLU A 105 1.71 37.22 -10.87
N SER A 106 1.17 36.62 -9.80
CA SER A 106 1.63 35.39 -9.18
C SER A 106 0.55 34.32 -9.26
N LEU A 107 0.99 33.06 -9.48
CA LEU A 107 0.14 31.87 -9.46
C LEU A 107 0.30 31.13 -8.11
N LEU A 108 -0.82 30.80 -7.49
CA LEU A 108 -0.84 29.94 -6.29
C LEU A 108 -0.93 28.46 -6.71
N VAL A 109 0.01 27.63 -6.31
CA VAL A 109 -0.06 26.18 -6.50
C VAL A 109 -0.28 25.49 -5.16
N VAL A 110 -1.47 24.92 -4.97
CA VAL A 110 -1.81 24.15 -3.77
C VAL A 110 -1.56 22.67 -4.01
N VAL A 111 -0.73 22.06 -3.18
CA VAL A 111 -0.41 20.64 -3.28
C VAL A 111 -1.19 19.85 -2.24
N GLY A 112 -2.16 19.03 -2.70
CA GLY A 112 -2.86 18.05 -1.88
C GLY A 112 -2.14 16.70 -1.83
N ARG A 113 -2.53 15.82 -0.89
CA ARG A 113 -2.03 14.44 -0.87
C ARG A 113 -2.48 13.68 -2.11
N GLY A 114 -3.72 13.87 -2.53
CA GLY A 114 -4.40 13.07 -3.54
C GLY A 114 -4.95 11.76 -2.99
N THR A 115 -6.11 11.37 -3.48
CA THR A 115 -6.85 10.17 -3.04
C THR A 115 -7.78 9.69 -4.15
N THR A 116 -8.30 8.46 -4.01
CA THR A 116 -9.38 7.93 -4.84
C THR A 116 -10.77 8.46 -4.45
N ASP A 117 -10.87 9.33 -3.44
CA ASP A 117 -12.11 9.93 -3.01
C ASP A 117 -12.27 11.33 -3.67
N PRO A 118 -13.23 11.51 -4.59
CA PRO A 118 -13.40 12.76 -5.33
C PRO A 118 -13.84 13.94 -4.44
N ASP A 119 -14.56 13.68 -3.35
CA ASP A 119 -14.95 14.71 -2.38
C ASP A 119 -13.71 15.36 -1.75
N VAL A 120 -12.73 14.57 -1.35
CA VAL A 120 -11.46 15.07 -0.78
C VAL A 120 -10.66 15.87 -1.81
N ASN A 121 -10.54 15.38 -3.04
CA ASN A 121 -9.82 16.09 -4.09
C ASN A 121 -10.50 17.42 -4.44
N SER A 122 -11.85 17.48 -4.42
CA SER A 122 -12.61 18.71 -4.65
C SER A 122 -12.42 19.73 -3.52
N ASN A 123 -12.26 19.29 -2.27
CA ASN A 123 -11.99 20.17 -1.14
C ASN A 123 -10.64 20.89 -1.28
N VAL A 124 -9.62 20.26 -1.87
CA VAL A 124 -8.33 20.94 -2.17
C VAL A 124 -8.53 22.04 -3.21
N ASN A 125 -9.35 21.81 -4.24
CA ASN A 125 -9.69 22.84 -5.23
C ASN A 125 -10.48 23.99 -4.61
N LYS A 126 -11.45 23.68 -3.72
CA LYS A 126 -12.19 24.68 -2.97
C LYS A 126 -11.27 25.55 -2.11
N LEU A 127 -10.33 24.94 -1.37
CA LEU A 127 -9.31 25.64 -0.59
C LEU A 127 -8.49 26.59 -1.48
N ALA A 128 -7.97 26.09 -2.61
CA ALA A 128 -7.16 26.88 -3.54
C ALA A 128 -7.92 28.11 -4.03
N ARG A 129 -9.18 27.95 -4.41
CA ARG A 129 -10.04 29.02 -4.86
C ARG A 129 -10.31 30.07 -3.78
N MET A 130 -10.58 29.65 -2.56
CA MET A 130 -10.81 30.57 -1.43
C MET A 130 -9.56 31.41 -1.13
N VAL A 131 -8.37 30.81 -1.19
CA VAL A 131 -7.12 31.52 -0.92
C VAL A 131 -6.73 32.41 -2.10
N GLU A 132 -6.94 31.97 -3.34
CA GLU A 132 -6.76 32.79 -4.55
C GLU A 132 -7.53 34.12 -4.44
N GLU A 133 -8.82 34.03 -4.19
CA GLU A 133 -9.70 35.21 -4.08
C GLU A 133 -9.37 36.04 -2.83
N GLY A 134 -9.19 35.39 -1.69
CA GLY A 134 -8.96 36.07 -0.41
C GLY A 134 -7.62 36.79 -0.33
N MET A 135 -6.59 36.30 -1.05
CA MET A 135 -5.26 36.91 -1.05
C MET A 135 -4.94 37.71 -2.32
N GLY A 136 -5.79 37.65 -3.36
CA GLY A 136 -5.64 38.40 -4.62
C GLY A 136 -4.56 37.83 -5.55
N PHE A 137 -4.39 36.52 -5.61
CA PHE A 137 -3.55 35.88 -6.61
C PHE A 137 -4.17 36.02 -8.00
N GLY A 138 -3.31 36.05 -9.04
CA GLY A 138 -3.79 36.12 -10.43
C GLY A 138 -4.57 34.88 -10.85
N SER A 139 -4.21 33.70 -10.32
CA SER A 139 -4.96 32.45 -10.42
C SER A 139 -4.44 31.43 -9.40
N SER A 140 -5.11 30.27 -9.32
CA SER A 140 -4.61 29.11 -8.58
C SER A 140 -4.58 27.85 -9.43
N TYR A 141 -3.73 26.90 -9.05
CA TYR A 141 -3.60 25.59 -9.66
C TYR A 141 -3.45 24.53 -8.58
N VAL A 142 -4.07 23.36 -8.78
CA VAL A 142 -4.00 22.27 -7.80
C VAL A 142 -3.27 21.10 -8.41
N CYS A 143 -2.35 20.51 -7.63
CA CYS A 143 -1.69 19.25 -7.96
C CYS A 143 -1.60 18.36 -6.72
N TYR A 144 -1.18 17.11 -6.89
CA TYR A 144 -1.24 16.10 -5.86
C TYR A 144 0.08 15.34 -5.74
N SER A 145 0.43 14.96 -4.52
CA SER A 145 1.65 14.19 -4.23
C SER A 145 1.54 12.70 -4.59
N GLY A 146 0.34 12.21 -4.88
CA GLY A 146 0.09 10.82 -5.30
C GLY A 146 -1.38 10.59 -5.65
N THR A 147 -1.71 9.42 -6.19
CA THR A 147 -3.05 8.89 -6.49
C THR A 147 -3.87 9.72 -7.48
N ALA A 148 -4.11 11.01 -7.20
CA ALA A 148 -4.85 11.92 -8.09
C ALA A 148 -3.90 12.69 -9.02
N LYS A 149 -4.40 13.11 -10.16
CA LYS A 149 -3.66 13.91 -11.16
C LYS A 149 -4.16 15.35 -11.18
N PRO A 150 -3.33 16.33 -11.59
CA PRO A 150 -1.93 16.19 -12.00
C PRO A 150 -0.99 15.93 -10.82
N LEU A 151 0.09 15.18 -11.05
CA LEU A 151 1.14 14.97 -10.04
C LEU A 151 1.99 16.24 -9.88
N VAL A 152 2.70 16.35 -8.72
CA VAL A 152 3.47 17.55 -8.34
C VAL A 152 4.41 18.01 -9.43
N ALA A 153 5.25 17.12 -9.98
CA ALA A 153 6.25 17.51 -10.98
C ALA A 153 5.59 18.09 -12.25
N ASP A 154 4.59 17.38 -12.79
CA ASP A 154 3.84 17.83 -13.96
C ASP A 154 3.05 19.11 -13.66
N GLY A 155 2.44 19.17 -12.46
CA GLY A 155 1.64 20.31 -12.04
C GLY A 155 2.45 21.58 -11.93
N ILE A 156 3.63 21.53 -11.31
CA ILE A 156 4.52 22.70 -11.17
C ILE A 156 5.10 23.10 -12.52
N ALA A 157 5.48 22.13 -13.38
CA ALA A 157 5.98 22.43 -14.71
C ALA A 157 4.91 23.15 -15.57
N ARG A 158 3.66 22.70 -15.52
CA ARG A 158 2.52 23.39 -16.18
C ARG A 158 2.28 24.78 -15.59
N ALA A 159 2.31 24.90 -14.26
CA ALA A 159 2.15 26.17 -13.57
C ALA A 159 3.19 27.20 -14.02
N ALA A 160 4.45 26.80 -14.16
CA ALA A 160 5.53 27.66 -14.64
C ALA A 160 5.34 28.12 -16.11
N GLN A 161 4.53 27.41 -16.92
CA GLN A 161 4.19 27.76 -18.30
C GLN A 161 2.95 28.65 -18.43
N MET A 162 2.23 28.95 -17.34
CA MET A 162 0.98 29.71 -17.37
C MET A 162 1.17 31.25 -17.52
N GLY A 163 2.42 31.71 -17.70
CA GLY A 163 2.70 33.10 -17.96
C GLY A 163 2.77 34.02 -16.75
N TYR A 164 2.76 33.47 -15.54
CA TYR A 164 2.95 34.24 -14.31
C TYR A 164 4.43 34.45 -14.02
N ARG A 165 4.78 35.58 -13.42
CA ARG A 165 6.16 35.90 -13.04
C ARG A 165 6.63 35.15 -11.82
N ARG A 166 5.67 34.72 -10.97
CA ARG A 166 5.93 33.95 -9.74
C ARG A 166 4.94 32.80 -9.61
N VAL A 167 5.43 31.66 -9.12
CA VAL A 167 4.63 30.52 -8.70
C VAL A 167 4.89 30.27 -7.21
N VAL A 168 3.87 30.39 -6.37
CA VAL A 168 3.97 30.07 -4.95
C VAL A 168 3.42 28.67 -4.71
N VAL A 169 4.30 27.72 -4.38
CA VAL A 169 3.90 26.32 -4.14
C VAL A 169 3.76 26.09 -2.64
N ILE A 170 2.57 25.67 -2.22
CA ILE A 170 2.25 25.42 -0.82
C ILE A 170 1.61 24.04 -0.61
N PRO A 171 2.23 23.15 0.21
CA PRO A 171 1.64 21.86 0.58
C PRO A 171 0.55 22.04 1.66
N TYR A 172 -0.66 21.50 1.41
CA TYR A 172 -1.70 21.41 2.44
C TYR A 172 -1.56 20.10 3.20
N PHE A 173 -0.63 20.10 4.17
CA PHE A 173 -0.22 18.94 4.97
C PHE A 173 -0.06 19.34 6.44
N LEU A 174 -0.41 18.43 7.37
CA LEU A 174 -0.24 18.65 8.81
C LEU A 174 1.21 18.43 9.27
N PHE A 175 1.86 17.39 8.76
CA PHE A 175 3.15 16.94 9.28
C PHE A 175 4.20 16.81 8.17
N THR A 176 5.47 16.86 8.58
CA THR A 176 6.60 16.55 7.70
C THR A 176 6.61 15.06 7.33
N GLY A 177 7.39 14.72 6.32
CA GLY A 177 7.58 13.35 5.88
C GLY A 177 8.16 13.26 4.48
N ILE A 178 8.24 12.04 3.97
CA ILE A 178 8.78 11.75 2.64
C ILE A 178 8.06 12.52 1.53
N LEU A 179 6.73 12.69 1.66
CA LEU A 179 5.93 13.42 0.66
C LEU A 179 6.32 14.89 0.58
N ILE A 180 6.51 15.57 1.73
CA ILE A 180 6.96 16.97 1.77
C ILE A 180 8.35 17.11 1.14
N LYS A 181 9.27 16.18 1.45
CA LYS A 181 10.61 16.17 0.85
C LYS A 181 10.55 16.01 -0.67
N ARG A 182 9.69 15.11 -1.17
CA ARG A 182 9.48 14.90 -2.62
C ARG A 182 8.90 16.14 -3.31
N ILE A 183 7.92 16.81 -2.66
CA ILE A 183 7.34 18.06 -3.20
C ILE A 183 8.44 19.12 -3.37
N TYR A 184 9.26 19.35 -2.34
CA TYR A 184 10.31 20.35 -2.42
C TYR A 184 11.43 19.96 -3.40
N SER A 185 11.81 18.68 -3.46
CA SER A 185 12.75 18.18 -4.46
C SER A 185 12.24 18.38 -5.90
N ALA A 186 10.93 18.19 -6.13
CA ALA A 186 10.34 18.45 -7.45
C ALA A 186 10.45 19.93 -7.85
N ILE A 187 10.24 20.85 -6.90
CA ILE A 187 10.42 22.30 -7.14
C ILE A 187 11.87 22.58 -7.51
N ASP A 188 12.85 22.03 -6.77
CA ASP A 188 14.28 22.24 -7.02
C ASP A 188 14.71 21.75 -8.41
N LYS A 189 14.14 20.65 -8.88
CA LYS A 189 14.40 20.09 -10.22
C LYS A 189 13.75 20.91 -11.34
N ILE A 190 12.66 21.60 -11.06
CA ILE A 190 11.89 22.37 -12.07
C ILE A 190 12.37 23.80 -12.19
N GLN A 191 12.72 24.46 -11.10
CA GLN A 191 13.17 25.85 -11.09
C GLN A 191 14.26 26.16 -12.14
N PRO A 192 15.33 25.35 -12.33
CA PRO A 192 16.34 25.62 -13.35
C PRO A 192 15.84 25.56 -14.81
N LYS A 193 14.72 24.89 -15.06
CA LYS A 193 14.10 24.76 -16.37
C LYS A 193 13.28 26.01 -16.78
N PHE A 194 12.93 26.84 -15.78
CA PHE A 194 12.14 28.06 -15.97
C PHE A 194 12.82 29.24 -15.25
N PRO A 195 13.97 29.73 -15.77
CA PRO A 195 14.77 30.76 -15.09
C PRO A 195 14.06 32.09 -14.96
N ASP A 196 13.10 32.37 -15.86
CA ASP A 196 12.34 33.62 -15.88
C ASP A 196 11.14 33.64 -14.92
N VAL A 197 10.83 32.50 -14.28
CA VAL A 197 9.74 32.33 -13.31
C VAL A 197 10.31 32.07 -11.93
N GLU A 198 9.98 32.90 -10.96
CA GLU A 198 10.36 32.67 -9.57
C GLU A 198 9.43 31.62 -8.94
N VAL A 199 9.96 30.47 -8.46
CA VAL A 199 9.17 29.46 -7.75
C VAL A 199 9.47 29.49 -6.28
N LEU A 200 8.52 29.97 -5.46
CA LEU A 200 8.64 30.04 -4.01
C LEU A 200 8.12 28.76 -3.36
N LYS A 201 8.85 28.26 -2.36
CA LYS A 201 8.47 27.15 -1.51
C LYS A 201 7.85 27.65 -0.22
N ALA A 202 6.54 27.61 -0.10
CA ALA A 202 5.89 27.85 1.18
C ALA A 202 5.95 26.60 2.08
N SER A 203 6.03 26.82 3.39
CA SER A 203 6.00 25.72 4.37
C SER A 203 4.61 25.10 4.44
N TYR A 204 4.54 23.81 4.83
CA TYR A 204 3.29 23.14 5.20
C TYR A 204 2.77 23.66 6.55
N LEU A 205 1.55 23.25 6.97
CA LEU A 205 0.91 23.75 8.21
C LEU A 205 1.80 23.51 9.44
N GLY A 206 2.21 22.26 9.66
CA GLY A 206 3.14 21.90 10.73
C GLY A 206 2.54 22.00 12.14
N VAL A 207 3.43 22.00 13.14
CA VAL A 207 3.03 22.19 14.54
C VAL A 207 2.72 23.66 14.77
N HIS A 208 1.43 23.98 14.96
CA HIS A 208 0.95 25.34 15.19
C HIS A 208 -0.22 25.35 16.18
N HIS A 209 -0.39 26.47 16.92
CA HIS A 209 -1.48 26.58 17.88
C HIS A 209 -2.86 26.51 17.20
N HIS A 210 -3.04 27.08 16.02
CA HIS A 210 -4.27 26.98 15.24
C HIS A 210 -4.66 25.53 14.95
N VAL A 211 -3.70 24.67 14.59
CA VAL A 211 -3.94 23.23 14.39
C VAL A 211 -4.46 22.58 15.68
N THR A 212 -3.86 22.95 16.82
CA THR A 212 -4.27 22.43 18.13
C THR A 212 -5.67 22.91 18.51
N ASP A 213 -5.97 24.19 18.25
CA ASP A 213 -7.27 24.78 18.57
C ASP A 213 -8.39 24.15 17.73
N VAL A 214 -8.14 23.87 16.44
CA VAL A 214 -9.08 23.12 15.57
C VAL A 214 -9.32 21.72 16.11
N TRP A 215 -8.30 20.99 16.58
CA TRP A 215 -8.51 19.67 17.19
C TRP A 215 -9.40 19.73 18.44
N VAL A 216 -9.19 20.74 19.29
CA VAL A 216 -10.04 20.95 20.49
C VAL A 216 -11.49 21.23 20.07
N GLU A 217 -11.70 22.03 19.03
CA GLU A 217 -13.03 22.33 18.50
C GLU A 217 -13.70 21.07 17.94
N LYS A 218 -12.99 20.26 17.12
CA LYS A 218 -13.52 18.99 16.60
C LYS A 218 -13.87 17.99 17.71
N ALA A 219 -13.11 17.97 18.79
CA ALA A 219 -13.46 17.17 19.96
C ALA A 219 -14.74 17.66 20.65
N ARG A 220 -14.95 18.99 20.76
CA ARG A 220 -16.19 19.55 21.31
C ARG A 220 -17.40 19.28 20.42
N GLU A 221 -17.25 19.47 19.10
CA GLU A 221 -18.29 19.17 18.11
C GLU A 221 -18.75 17.71 18.24
N ALA A 222 -17.81 16.76 18.32
CA ALA A 222 -18.12 15.33 18.46
C ALA A 222 -18.91 15.02 19.74
N LEU A 223 -18.62 15.69 20.85
CA LEU A 223 -19.35 15.52 22.13
C LEU A 223 -20.81 15.96 22.07
N VAL A 224 -21.14 16.91 21.20
CA VAL A 224 -22.53 17.39 21.01
C VAL A 224 -23.18 16.79 19.76
N GLY A 225 -22.57 15.74 19.17
CA GLY A 225 -23.12 15.02 18.03
C GLY A 225 -22.95 15.74 16.69
N ILE A 226 -22.16 16.80 16.63
CA ILE A 226 -21.82 17.48 15.37
C ILE A 226 -20.64 16.77 14.72
N ASN A 227 -20.82 16.34 13.47
CA ASN A 227 -19.75 15.79 12.65
C ASN A 227 -19.70 16.57 11.33
N SER A 228 -18.60 17.26 11.09
CA SER A 228 -18.38 18.07 9.89
C SER A 228 -17.95 17.25 8.65
N SER A 229 -18.01 15.93 8.71
CA SER A 229 -17.79 15.07 7.55
C SER A 229 -18.90 15.26 6.52
N ASN A 230 -18.51 15.35 5.24
CA ASN A 230 -19.46 15.53 4.13
C ASN A 230 -20.15 14.19 3.77
N CYS A 231 -21.05 13.72 4.66
CA CYS A 231 -21.73 12.44 4.51
C CYS A 231 -22.66 12.39 3.29
N SER A 232 -23.15 13.54 2.81
CA SER A 232 -24.01 13.63 1.62
C SER A 232 -23.25 13.35 0.30
N LEU A 233 -21.93 13.48 0.29
CA LEU A 233 -21.06 13.15 -0.85
C LEU A 233 -20.11 11.99 -0.54
N CYS A 234 -20.41 11.18 0.48
CA CYS A 234 -19.63 10.01 0.82
C CYS A 234 -19.93 8.87 -0.15
N LYS A 235 -18.95 8.43 -0.94
CA LYS A 235 -19.09 7.36 -1.93
C LYS A 235 -19.55 6.01 -1.35
N TYR A 236 -19.35 5.77 -0.05
CA TYR A 236 -19.81 4.56 0.64
C TYR A 236 -21.30 4.63 1.05
N ARG A 237 -21.90 5.81 1.04
CA ARG A 237 -23.29 6.05 1.48
C ARG A 237 -24.21 6.54 0.37
N THR A 238 -23.66 7.24 -0.61
CA THR A 238 -24.40 7.92 -1.67
C THR A 238 -23.81 7.55 -3.03
N GLN A 239 -24.67 7.37 -4.02
CA GLN A 239 -24.23 7.08 -5.38
C GLN A 239 -23.53 8.29 -5.98
N ILE A 240 -22.22 8.14 -6.23
CA ILE A 240 -21.37 9.16 -6.86
C ILE A 240 -20.97 8.65 -8.24
N VAL A 241 -21.02 9.51 -9.24
CA VAL A 241 -20.68 9.17 -10.63
C VAL A 241 -19.29 8.53 -10.72
N GLY A 242 -19.22 7.31 -11.27
CA GLY A 242 -18.01 6.50 -11.40
C GLY A 242 -17.60 5.73 -10.14
N TYR A 243 -18.37 5.81 -9.05
CA TYR A 243 -18.16 5.09 -7.78
C TYR A 243 -19.39 4.31 -7.34
N GLU A 244 -20.29 4.00 -8.26
CA GLU A 244 -21.59 3.36 -7.99
C GLU A 244 -21.44 2.03 -7.25
N GLY A 245 -20.37 1.28 -7.54
CA GLY A 245 -20.04 0.01 -6.88
C GLY A 245 -19.48 0.14 -5.45
N GLU A 246 -19.31 1.35 -4.93
CA GLU A 246 -18.80 1.57 -3.56
C GLU A 246 -19.91 1.68 -2.52
N VAL A 247 -21.15 2.00 -2.95
CA VAL A 247 -22.27 2.21 -2.05
C VAL A 247 -22.66 0.91 -1.34
N GLY A 248 -22.77 0.96 -0.02
CA GLY A 248 -23.16 -0.18 0.80
C GLY A 248 -22.07 -1.24 1.02
N LYS A 249 -20.84 -1.03 0.55
CA LYS A 249 -19.74 -1.92 0.90
C LYS A 249 -19.56 -1.97 2.42
N VAL A 250 -19.35 -3.19 2.92
CA VAL A 250 -19.02 -3.42 4.33
C VAL A 250 -17.75 -2.65 4.67
N GLN A 251 -17.75 -1.96 5.79
CA GLN A 251 -16.58 -1.31 6.33
C GLN A 251 -15.67 -2.37 6.94
N GLU A 252 -14.51 -2.59 6.34
CA GLU A 252 -13.49 -3.52 6.80
C GLU A 252 -12.19 -2.75 6.99
N ALA A 253 -11.48 -3.01 8.08
CA ALA A 253 -10.16 -2.45 8.28
C ALA A 253 -9.18 -3.10 7.28
N HIS A 254 -8.57 -2.29 6.41
CA HIS A 254 -7.67 -2.77 5.36
C HIS A 254 -6.19 -2.84 5.83
N HIS A 255 -5.91 -2.49 7.09
CA HIS A 255 -4.56 -2.21 7.58
C HIS A 255 -4.04 -3.22 8.62
N HIS A 256 -4.64 -4.40 8.72
CA HIS A 256 -4.24 -5.44 9.69
C HIS A 256 -2.76 -5.85 9.62
N HIS A 257 -2.09 -5.62 8.50
CA HIS A 257 -0.71 -6.07 8.26
C HIS A 257 0.35 -5.02 8.55
N VAL A 258 -0.05 -3.75 8.70
CA VAL A 258 0.86 -2.62 8.98
C VAL A 258 0.58 -1.98 10.34
N ARG A 259 -0.26 -2.64 11.13
CA ARG A 259 -0.68 -2.23 12.46
C ARG A 259 0.52 -2.31 13.42
N GLY A 260 0.85 -1.19 14.05
CA GLY A 260 2.01 -1.10 14.94
C GLY A 260 3.37 -1.15 14.24
N ILE A 261 4.45 -1.11 15.01
CA ILE A 261 5.84 -1.21 14.50
C ILE A 261 6.20 -2.65 14.17
N LEU A 262 5.56 -3.61 14.81
CA LEU A 262 5.92 -5.04 14.80
C LEU A 262 4.87 -5.95 14.15
N GLY A 263 3.77 -5.42 13.60
CA GLY A 263 2.65 -6.24 13.11
C GLY A 263 2.05 -7.12 14.22
N ASP A 264 0.83 -6.87 14.65
CA ASP A 264 0.22 -7.57 15.77
C ASP A 264 0.10 -9.08 15.57
N SER A 265 0.69 -9.83 16.49
CA SER A 265 0.44 -11.26 16.71
C SER A 265 -0.74 -11.50 17.64
N HIS A 266 -1.69 -10.58 17.76
CA HIS A 266 -2.85 -10.80 18.60
C HIS A 266 -3.92 -11.62 17.87
N SER A 267 -4.02 -12.88 18.30
CA SER A 267 -5.16 -13.77 18.02
C SER A 267 -6.45 -13.10 18.52
N HIS A 268 -7.30 -12.67 17.60
CA HIS A 268 -8.67 -12.35 17.96
C HIS A 268 -9.36 -13.65 18.42
N HIS A 269 -9.57 -13.79 19.72
CA HIS A 269 -10.57 -14.72 20.24
C HIS A 269 -11.94 -14.20 19.77
N HIS A 270 -12.45 -14.78 18.71
CA HIS A 270 -13.88 -14.72 18.43
C HIS A 270 -14.59 -15.49 19.53
N GLY A 271 -15.20 -14.75 20.45
CA GLY A 271 -16.12 -15.30 21.43
C GLY A 271 -17.24 -16.07 20.74
N ALA A 272 -17.59 -17.18 21.37
CA ALA A 272 -18.51 -18.20 20.92
C ALA A 272 -19.84 -17.67 20.37
N GLU A 273 -20.30 -18.36 19.34
CA GLU A 273 -21.59 -18.32 18.71
C GLU A 273 -22.75 -18.14 19.69
N ALA A 274 -23.53 -17.08 19.51
CA ALA A 274 -24.90 -17.05 19.94
C ALA A 274 -25.77 -17.49 18.75
N ALA A 275 -26.15 -18.76 18.79
CA ALA A 275 -27.12 -19.33 17.86
C ALA A 275 -28.48 -18.66 18.07
N HIS A 276 -28.85 -17.75 17.20
CA HIS A 276 -30.25 -17.29 17.08
C HIS A 276 -30.97 -18.15 16.05
N SER A 277 -31.73 -19.12 16.57
CA SER A 277 -32.75 -19.84 15.81
C SER A 277 -33.90 -18.89 15.47
N HIS A 278 -34.02 -18.47 14.24
CA HIS A 278 -35.25 -17.86 13.75
C HIS A 278 -36.18 -18.95 13.21
N GLN A 279 -37.24 -19.24 13.99
CA GLN A 279 -38.40 -19.98 13.53
C GLN A 279 -39.15 -19.10 12.55
N HIS A 280 -39.20 -19.49 11.28
CA HIS A 280 -40.14 -18.95 10.33
C HIS A 280 -41.47 -19.69 10.43
N THR A 281 -42.49 -19.01 10.96
CA THR A 281 -43.89 -19.42 10.84
C THR A 281 -44.38 -19.14 9.42
N HIS A 282 -44.75 -20.20 8.72
CA HIS A 282 -45.44 -20.12 7.44
C HIS A 282 -46.88 -19.58 7.64
N HIS A 283 -47.20 -18.48 7.01
CA HIS A 283 -48.59 -18.13 6.66
C HIS A 283 -48.79 -18.38 5.16
N GLN A 284 -49.62 -19.38 4.88
CA GLN A 284 -50.17 -19.61 3.56
C GLN A 284 -51.21 -18.53 3.25
N HIS A 285 -51.07 -17.88 2.10
CA HIS A 285 -52.18 -17.27 1.38
C HIS A 285 -52.12 -17.69 -0.07
N ASP A 286 -53.12 -18.48 -0.45
CA ASP A 286 -53.46 -18.77 -1.82
C ASP A 286 -53.94 -17.48 -2.51
N HIS A 287 -53.40 -17.20 -3.69
CA HIS A 287 -54.17 -16.66 -4.81
C HIS A 287 -53.46 -16.94 -6.13
N SER A 288 -54.24 -17.63 -6.96
CA SER A 288 -54.02 -17.98 -8.36
C SER A 288 -53.84 -16.75 -9.27
N GLY A 289 -52.91 -16.84 -10.23
CA GLY A 289 -52.76 -15.86 -11.31
C GLY A 289 -51.50 -16.11 -12.13
N ASP A 290 -51.69 -16.92 -13.14
CA ASP A 290 -50.73 -17.31 -14.19
C ASP A 290 -50.23 -16.10 -14.98
N VAL A 291 -48.92 -15.88 -15.10
CA VAL A 291 -48.19 -15.50 -16.33
C VAL A 291 -46.69 -15.75 -16.11
N GLY A 292 -46.12 -16.67 -16.85
CA GLY A 292 -44.73 -17.05 -16.77
C GLY A 292 -43.78 -15.97 -17.32
N TYR A 293 -42.73 -15.74 -16.57
CA TYR A 293 -41.43 -15.30 -17.08
C TYR A 293 -40.35 -16.03 -16.27
N ASN A 294 -39.69 -16.98 -16.94
CA ASN A 294 -38.49 -17.61 -16.45
C ASN A 294 -37.39 -16.55 -16.36
N HIS A 295 -36.98 -16.21 -15.17
CA HIS A 295 -35.65 -15.64 -14.91
C HIS A 295 -34.87 -16.59 -13.99
N GLU A 296 -34.06 -17.42 -14.57
CA GLU A 296 -32.97 -18.09 -13.88
C GLU A 296 -31.95 -17.03 -13.44
N HIS A 297 -31.98 -16.67 -12.17
CA HIS A 297 -30.89 -15.92 -11.56
C HIS A 297 -29.78 -16.89 -11.14
N SER A 298 -28.95 -17.29 -12.09
CA SER A 298 -27.62 -17.80 -11.80
C SER A 298 -26.72 -16.61 -11.45
N HIS A 299 -26.46 -16.39 -10.17
CA HIS A 299 -25.41 -15.47 -9.72
C HIS A 299 -24.04 -16.08 -10.07
N VAL A 300 -23.66 -16.00 -11.33
CA VAL A 300 -22.28 -16.17 -11.75
C VAL A 300 -21.57 -14.86 -11.43
N HIS A 301 -20.74 -14.86 -10.38
CA HIS A 301 -19.75 -13.82 -10.21
C HIS A 301 -18.83 -13.84 -11.42
N GLN A 302 -19.12 -13.01 -12.42
CA GLN A 302 -18.17 -12.71 -13.49
C GLN A 302 -17.01 -11.93 -12.86
N HIS A 303 -15.97 -12.67 -12.45
CA HIS A 303 -14.65 -12.08 -12.31
C HIS A 303 -14.31 -11.42 -13.65
N LYS A 304 -14.19 -10.07 -13.65
CA LYS A 304 -13.61 -9.38 -14.81
C LYS A 304 -12.26 -10.05 -15.09
N SER A 305 -12.17 -10.74 -16.20
CA SER A 305 -10.95 -11.42 -16.66
C SER A 305 -9.83 -10.38 -16.67
N ALA A 306 -8.72 -10.67 -15.99
CA ALA A 306 -7.57 -9.78 -16.02
C ALA A 306 -7.11 -9.64 -17.48
N VAL A 307 -6.84 -8.41 -17.90
CA VAL A 307 -6.38 -8.13 -19.27
C VAL A 307 -5.04 -8.84 -19.47
N LYS A 308 -4.97 -9.74 -20.47
CA LYS A 308 -3.71 -10.39 -20.86
C LYS A 308 -2.79 -9.35 -21.50
N LEU A 309 -1.48 -9.48 -21.22
CA LEU A 309 -0.46 -8.67 -21.86
C LEU A 309 -0.32 -9.08 -23.34
N SER A 310 -0.16 -8.10 -24.22
CA SER A 310 0.01 -8.33 -25.67
C SER A 310 1.47 -8.18 -26.14
N SER A 311 2.36 -7.72 -25.28
CA SER A 311 3.79 -7.50 -25.53
C SER A 311 4.60 -7.80 -24.27
N THR A 312 5.92 -7.62 -24.34
CA THR A 312 6.79 -7.69 -23.16
C THR A 312 6.27 -6.79 -22.04
N TYR A 313 6.58 -7.17 -20.79
CA TYR A 313 6.18 -6.36 -19.63
C TYR A 313 6.87 -5.00 -19.66
N VAL A 314 6.06 -3.94 -19.64
CA VAL A 314 6.52 -2.56 -19.51
C VAL A 314 6.16 -2.07 -18.12
N PRO A 315 7.13 -1.65 -17.29
CA PRO A 315 6.85 -1.11 -15.98
C PRO A 315 6.07 0.22 -16.09
N HIS A 316 5.26 0.52 -15.09
CA HIS A 316 4.64 1.83 -14.98
C HIS A 316 5.74 2.92 -14.91
N PRO A 317 5.56 4.12 -15.48
CA PRO A 317 6.60 5.17 -15.48
C PRO A 317 7.22 5.46 -14.11
N ILE A 318 6.43 5.45 -13.03
CA ILE A 318 6.93 5.61 -11.65
C ILE A 318 7.80 4.42 -11.23
N GLU A 319 7.43 3.21 -11.63
CA GLU A 319 8.21 1.99 -11.36
C GLU A 319 9.54 2.05 -12.13
N ALA A 320 9.52 2.51 -13.38
CA ALA A 320 10.72 2.70 -14.20
C ALA A 320 11.66 3.76 -13.60
N GLU A 321 11.14 4.94 -13.24
CA GLU A 321 11.91 6.00 -12.55
C GLU A 321 12.53 5.49 -11.25
N SER A 322 11.79 4.68 -10.48
CA SER A 322 12.31 4.09 -9.26
C SER A 322 13.46 3.13 -9.53
N PHE A 323 13.39 2.33 -10.60
CA PHE A 323 14.49 1.44 -10.98
C PHE A 323 15.72 2.18 -11.48
N GLU A 324 15.54 3.30 -12.19
CA GLU A 324 16.66 4.18 -12.58
C GLU A 324 17.39 4.72 -11.34
N LEU A 325 16.63 5.23 -10.36
CA LEU A 325 17.20 5.70 -9.09
C LEU A 325 17.90 4.58 -8.30
N ILE A 326 17.35 3.37 -8.30
CA ILE A 326 17.97 2.21 -7.64
C ILE A 326 19.25 1.81 -8.37
N GLU A 327 19.25 1.86 -9.69
CA GLU A 327 20.45 1.58 -10.51
C GLU A 327 21.58 2.55 -10.21
N GLU A 328 21.29 3.84 -10.11
CA GLU A 328 22.29 4.89 -9.87
C GLU A 328 22.86 4.89 -8.44
N ASN A 329 22.14 4.35 -7.47
CA ASN A 329 22.48 4.49 -6.05
C ASN A 329 23.07 3.22 -5.41
N TYR A 330 23.43 2.21 -6.21
CA TYR A 330 24.07 0.98 -5.72
C TYR A 330 25.01 0.37 -6.75
N GLU A 331 26.08 -0.28 -6.28
CA GLU A 331 27.07 -0.95 -7.14
C GLU A 331 26.57 -2.35 -7.53
N TRP A 332 26.12 -2.50 -8.77
CA TRP A 332 25.51 -3.73 -9.27
C TRP A 332 26.46 -4.67 -10.01
N SER A 333 27.72 -4.27 -10.24
CA SER A 333 28.68 -5.04 -11.07
C SER A 333 28.99 -6.44 -10.56
N VAL A 334 28.78 -6.68 -9.25
CA VAL A 334 29.03 -7.98 -8.61
C VAL A 334 27.88 -8.99 -8.78
N TYR A 335 26.74 -8.55 -9.30
CA TYR A 335 25.56 -9.39 -9.50
C TYR A 335 25.34 -9.69 -10.98
N ASP A 336 25.00 -10.95 -11.29
CA ASP A 336 24.53 -11.26 -12.65
C ASP A 336 23.18 -10.55 -12.95
N SER A 337 22.85 -10.41 -14.22
CA SER A 337 21.66 -9.66 -14.65
C SER A 337 20.34 -10.24 -14.13
N GLU A 338 20.30 -11.54 -13.80
CA GLU A 338 19.12 -12.22 -13.31
C GLU A 338 18.87 -11.95 -11.83
N ALA A 339 19.92 -12.09 -11.01
CA ALA A 339 19.90 -11.76 -9.58
C ALA A 339 19.66 -10.26 -9.38
N LYS A 340 20.34 -9.40 -10.14
CA LYS A 340 20.19 -7.96 -10.12
C LYS A 340 18.72 -7.54 -10.30
N ALA A 341 18.02 -8.08 -11.30
CA ALA A 341 16.63 -7.73 -11.57
C ALA A 341 15.70 -8.07 -10.39
N ILE A 342 15.94 -9.17 -9.68
CA ILE A 342 15.17 -9.55 -8.49
C ILE A 342 15.53 -8.63 -7.30
N LEU A 343 16.82 -8.38 -7.08
CA LEU A 343 17.31 -7.54 -5.98
C LEU A 343 16.81 -6.10 -6.12
N GLN A 344 16.88 -5.51 -7.31
CA GLN A 344 16.33 -4.17 -7.57
C GLN A 344 14.83 -4.10 -7.25
N ARG A 345 14.07 -5.14 -7.57
CA ARG A 345 12.65 -5.21 -7.25
C ARG A 345 12.41 -5.35 -5.74
N LEU A 346 13.25 -6.07 -5.04
CA LEU A 346 13.21 -6.15 -3.57
C LEU A 346 13.55 -4.80 -2.93
N VAL A 347 14.57 -4.09 -3.41
CA VAL A 347 14.90 -2.73 -2.96
C VAL A 347 13.73 -1.77 -3.25
N HIS A 348 13.14 -1.83 -4.45
CA HIS A 348 11.96 -1.03 -4.78
C HIS A 348 10.80 -1.28 -3.81
N THR A 349 10.57 -2.55 -3.44
CA THR A 349 9.47 -2.96 -2.55
C THR A 349 9.73 -2.60 -1.09
N SER A 350 10.97 -2.71 -0.62
CA SER A 350 11.35 -2.47 0.78
C SER A 350 11.76 -1.02 1.07
N GLY A 351 12.28 -0.30 0.06
CA GLY A 351 12.93 1.00 0.23
C GLY A 351 14.29 0.92 0.94
N ASP A 352 14.91 -0.27 0.99
CA ASP A 352 16.12 -0.55 1.78
C ASP A 352 17.15 -1.30 0.94
N PHE A 353 18.31 -0.67 0.69
CA PHE A 353 19.44 -1.29 -0.01
C PHE A 353 20.15 -2.38 0.80
N GLY A 354 20.07 -2.34 2.12
CA GLY A 354 20.68 -3.36 2.99
C GLY A 354 20.13 -4.77 2.79
N ILE A 355 19.01 -4.92 2.05
CA ILE A 355 18.47 -6.24 1.70
C ILE A 355 19.37 -6.97 0.68
N VAL A 356 20.07 -6.25 -0.17
CA VAL A 356 20.83 -6.80 -1.29
C VAL A 356 21.89 -7.80 -0.80
N GLU A 357 22.53 -7.49 0.32
CA GLU A 357 23.56 -8.35 0.92
C GLU A 357 22.98 -9.54 1.70
N ASP A 358 21.73 -9.46 2.12
CA ASP A 358 21.09 -10.50 2.92
C ASP A 358 20.46 -11.62 2.08
N VAL A 359 20.16 -11.37 0.80
CA VAL A 359 19.42 -12.33 -0.06
C VAL A 359 20.36 -13.40 -0.59
N PHE A 360 19.93 -14.65 -0.43
CA PHE A 360 20.60 -15.84 -0.91
C PHE A 360 19.83 -16.49 -2.06
N PHE A 361 20.54 -16.80 -3.14
CA PHE A 361 20.05 -17.60 -4.26
C PHE A 361 20.85 -18.90 -4.34
N SER A 362 20.17 -20.06 -4.32
CA SER A 362 20.88 -21.30 -4.65
C SER A 362 21.26 -21.33 -6.14
N PRO A 363 22.29 -22.08 -6.55
CA PRO A 363 22.61 -22.23 -7.95
C PRO A 363 21.38 -22.63 -8.77
N THR A 364 21.20 -22.02 -9.93
CA THR A 364 20.07 -22.26 -10.87
C THR A 364 18.66 -21.94 -10.34
N ALA A 365 18.49 -21.40 -9.13
CA ALA A 365 17.17 -21.11 -8.54
C ALA A 365 16.30 -20.22 -9.45
N ILE A 366 16.88 -19.17 -10.02
CA ILE A 366 16.18 -18.23 -10.88
C ILE A 366 15.75 -18.92 -12.19
N GLN A 367 16.66 -19.64 -12.85
CA GLN A 367 16.37 -20.35 -14.11
C GLN A 367 15.33 -21.44 -13.91
N GLN A 368 15.43 -22.22 -12.82
CA GLN A 368 14.47 -23.27 -12.51
C GLN A 368 13.09 -22.67 -12.14
N GLY A 369 13.07 -21.54 -11.42
CA GLY A 369 11.83 -20.82 -11.14
C GLY A 369 11.15 -20.28 -12.40
N VAL A 370 11.90 -19.68 -13.31
CA VAL A 370 11.38 -19.19 -14.60
C VAL A 370 10.87 -20.36 -15.45
N GLN A 371 11.64 -21.45 -15.54
CA GLN A 371 11.21 -22.63 -16.30
C GLN A 371 9.95 -23.27 -15.71
N ALA A 372 9.86 -23.38 -14.39
CA ALA A 372 8.67 -23.89 -13.72
C ALA A 372 7.41 -23.06 -14.06
N LEU A 373 7.54 -21.73 -14.11
CA LEU A 373 6.43 -20.84 -14.52
C LEU A 373 6.05 -21.04 -16.00
N LEU A 374 7.02 -21.26 -16.87
CA LEU A 374 6.76 -21.57 -18.29
C LEU A 374 6.09 -22.95 -18.46
N ASP A 375 6.40 -23.89 -17.57
CA ASP A 375 5.82 -25.23 -17.53
C ASP A 375 4.44 -25.25 -16.84
N GLY A 376 3.90 -24.09 -16.42
CA GLY A 376 2.57 -24.00 -15.81
C GLY A 376 2.53 -24.34 -14.32
N ALA A 377 3.61 -24.12 -13.58
CA ALA A 377 3.66 -24.42 -12.16
C ALA A 377 2.58 -23.69 -11.35
N ILE A 378 2.03 -24.39 -10.36
CA ILE A 378 1.13 -23.81 -9.36
C ILE A 378 1.97 -23.01 -8.35
N ILE A 379 1.60 -21.75 -8.10
CA ILE A 379 2.22 -20.92 -7.08
C ILE A 379 1.45 -21.10 -5.77
N VAL A 380 2.04 -21.81 -4.81
CA VAL A 380 1.46 -22.03 -3.49
C VAL A 380 2.01 -21.00 -2.52
N THR A 381 1.12 -20.31 -1.80
CA THR A 381 1.49 -19.28 -0.83
C THR A 381 1.09 -19.66 0.59
N ASP A 382 1.87 -19.24 1.59
CA ASP A 382 1.60 -19.52 3.00
C ASP A 382 0.45 -18.68 3.57
N VAL A 383 0.25 -17.46 3.04
CA VAL A 383 -0.82 -16.55 3.42
C VAL A 383 -1.43 -15.85 2.20
N THR A 384 -2.68 -15.40 2.35
CA THR A 384 -3.44 -14.71 1.28
C THR A 384 -2.76 -13.42 0.82
N MET A 385 -1.98 -12.78 1.70
CA MET A 385 -1.28 -11.54 1.37
C MET A 385 -0.20 -11.75 0.30
N VAL A 386 0.56 -12.84 0.35
CA VAL A 386 1.51 -13.19 -0.72
C VAL A 386 0.75 -13.37 -2.04
N GLN A 387 -0.33 -14.14 -2.02
CA GLN A 387 -1.19 -14.38 -3.19
C GLN A 387 -1.76 -13.08 -3.77
N SER A 388 -2.25 -12.19 -2.92
CA SER A 388 -2.83 -10.90 -3.31
C SER A 388 -1.79 -9.94 -3.91
N GLY A 389 -0.51 -10.08 -3.55
CA GLY A 389 0.60 -9.31 -4.09
C GLY A 389 1.06 -9.74 -5.49
N LEU A 390 0.54 -10.85 -6.02
CA LEU A 390 0.89 -11.34 -7.35
C LEU A 390 0.21 -10.52 -8.46
N LYS A 391 0.95 -10.16 -9.49
CA LYS A 391 0.44 -9.38 -10.64
C LYS A 391 -0.55 -10.22 -11.46
N ARG A 392 -1.84 -9.91 -11.35
CA ARG A 392 -2.93 -10.64 -12.02
C ARG A 392 -2.79 -10.69 -13.54
N SER A 393 -2.29 -9.62 -14.17
CA SER A 393 -2.04 -9.59 -15.61
C SER A 393 -1.02 -10.64 -16.04
N LEU A 394 0.05 -10.84 -15.25
CA LEU A 394 1.07 -11.86 -15.51
C LEU A 394 0.55 -13.27 -15.25
N LEU A 395 -0.18 -13.49 -14.15
CA LEU A 395 -0.85 -14.78 -13.90
C LEU A 395 -1.76 -15.16 -15.07
N SER A 396 -2.59 -14.22 -15.54
CA SER A 396 -3.49 -14.44 -16.67
C SER A 396 -2.75 -14.67 -18.00
N SER A 397 -1.65 -13.93 -18.25
CA SER A 397 -0.88 -14.04 -19.51
C SER A 397 -0.07 -15.33 -19.59
N LEU A 398 0.47 -15.78 -18.45
CA LEU A 398 1.20 -17.05 -18.34
C LEU A 398 0.27 -18.26 -18.10
N GLU A 399 -1.03 -18.01 -17.88
CA GLU A 399 -2.05 -19.03 -17.58
C GLU A 399 -1.74 -19.81 -16.29
N LEU A 400 -1.21 -19.10 -15.28
CA LEU A 400 -0.79 -19.68 -14.00
C LEU A 400 -1.89 -19.64 -12.95
N THR A 401 -1.87 -20.63 -12.07
CA THR A 401 -2.72 -20.69 -10.87
C THR A 401 -1.91 -20.33 -9.62
N ALA A 402 -2.50 -19.47 -8.78
CA ALA A 402 -1.97 -19.19 -7.44
C ALA A 402 -2.94 -19.75 -6.39
N SER A 403 -2.45 -20.55 -5.46
CA SER A 403 -3.24 -21.22 -4.41
C SER A 403 -2.77 -20.83 -3.03
N CYS A 404 -3.71 -20.48 -2.17
CA CYS A 404 -3.50 -20.25 -0.74
C CYS A 404 -4.56 -20.99 0.07
N LEU A 405 -4.16 -21.97 0.84
CA LEU A 405 -5.08 -22.87 1.58
C LEU A 405 -5.23 -22.48 3.06
N VAL A 406 -4.67 -21.37 3.50
CA VAL A 406 -4.61 -20.97 4.94
C VAL A 406 -5.99 -20.78 5.58
N HIS A 407 -7.01 -20.40 4.80
CA HIS A 407 -8.38 -20.19 5.26
C HIS A 407 -9.36 -21.32 4.91
N ASP A 408 -8.87 -22.36 4.28
CA ASP A 408 -9.70 -23.51 3.93
C ASP A 408 -10.14 -24.26 5.21
N PRO A 409 -11.43 -24.61 5.36
CA PRO A 409 -11.93 -25.31 6.54
C PRO A 409 -11.19 -26.60 6.88
N GLU A 410 -10.80 -27.39 5.88
CA GLU A 410 -10.02 -28.60 6.09
C GLU A 410 -8.59 -28.31 6.56
N THR A 411 -8.02 -27.15 6.20
CA THR A 411 -6.73 -26.70 6.75
C THR A 411 -6.85 -26.40 8.25
N HIS A 412 -7.95 -25.82 8.69
CA HIS A 412 -8.21 -25.58 10.12
C HIS A 412 -8.29 -26.91 10.89
N LEU A 413 -9.06 -27.86 10.37
CA LEU A 413 -9.17 -29.19 11.00
C LEU A 413 -7.81 -29.91 11.04
N LEU A 414 -7.03 -29.84 9.97
CA LEU A 414 -5.68 -30.42 9.93
C LEU A 414 -4.74 -29.74 10.92
N ALA A 415 -4.80 -28.42 11.04
CA ALA A 415 -3.98 -27.66 11.99
C ALA A 415 -4.25 -28.08 13.43
N GLU A 416 -5.52 -28.17 13.83
CA GLU A 416 -5.95 -28.62 15.15
C GLU A 416 -5.52 -30.07 15.42
N ALA A 417 -5.79 -30.98 14.49
CA ALA A 417 -5.48 -32.41 14.65
C ALA A 417 -3.97 -32.70 14.74
N SER A 418 -3.13 -31.88 14.09
CA SER A 418 -1.68 -32.09 14.01
C SER A 418 -0.86 -31.15 14.88
N GLY A 419 -1.48 -30.19 15.58
CA GLY A 419 -0.78 -29.17 16.36
C GLY A 419 0.06 -28.21 15.53
N LEU A 420 -0.27 -28.03 14.25
CA LEU A 420 0.41 -27.13 13.34
C LEU A 420 -0.24 -25.74 13.35
N THR A 421 0.54 -24.73 12.94
CA THR A 421 -0.06 -23.44 12.55
C THR A 421 -0.86 -23.61 11.26
N ARG A 422 -1.85 -22.76 11.02
CA ARG A 422 -2.67 -22.79 9.77
C ARG A 422 -1.83 -22.67 8.51
N SER A 423 -0.79 -21.80 8.54
CA SER A 423 0.12 -21.66 7.39
C SER A 423 0.91 -22.95 7.12
N ALA A 424 1.43 -23.61 8.16
CA ALA A 424 2.10 -24.90 8.02
C ALA A 424 1.14 -26.01 7.54
N ALA A 425 -0.08 -26.06 8.10
CA ALA A 425 -1.12 -26.99 7.65
C ALA A 425 -1.55 -26.73 6.21
N GLY A 426 -1.60 -25.47 5.77
CA GLY A 426 -1.86 -25.09 4.37
C GLY A 426 -0.79 -25.62 3.41
N ILE A 427 0.50 -25.55 3.79
CA ILE A 427 1.60 -26.16 3.01
C ILE A 427 1.46 -27.67 2.96
N ARG A 428 1.12 -28.34 4.09
CA ARG A 428 0.89 -29.80 4.10
C ARG A 428 -0.29 -30.20 3.20
N ARG A 429 -1.35 -29.44 3.20
CA ARG A 429 -2.48 -29.69 2.30
C ARG A 429 -2.11 -29.50 0.84
N ALA A 430 -1.36 -28.44 0.53
CA ALA A 430 -0.87 -28.23 -0.84
C ALA A 430 -0.01 -29.41 -1.32
N PHE A 431 0.84 -29.96 -0.46
CA PHE A 431 1.55 -31.22 -0.75
C PHE A 431 0.60 -32.36 -1.08
N LEU A 432 -0.42 -32.60 -0.26
CA LEU A 432 -1.37 -33.70 -0.48
C LEU A 432 -2.20 -33.54 -1.76
N GLN A 433 -2.54 -32.30 -2.14
CA GLN A 433 -3.38 -32.01 -3.30
C GLN A 433 -2.59 -32.02 -4.62
N HIS A 434 -1.30 -31.64 -4.60
CA HIS A 434 -0.52 -31.32 -5.79
C HIS A 434 0.80 -32.12 -5.87
N GLN A 435 0.82 -33.37 -5.39
CA GLN A 435 2.04 -34.19 -5.32
C GLN A 435 2.77 -34.37 -6.66
N ASN A 436 2.03 -34.40 -7.76
CA ASN A 436 2.56 -34.69 -9.11
C ASN A 436 2.64 -33.45 -10.01
N GLU A 437 2.30 -32.26 -9.48
CA GLU A 437 2.29 -31.04 -10.26
C GLU A 437 3.58 -30.23 -9.99
N PRO A 438 4.08 -29.46 -10.97
CA PRO A 438 5.18 -28.54 -10.72
C PRO A 438 4.71 -27.42 -9.79
N ILE A 439 5.43 -27.19 -8.68
CA ILE A 439 5.07 -26.22 -7.64
C ILE A 439 6.19 -25.24 -7.38
N ILE A 440 5.82 -23.98 -7.20
CA ILE A 440 6.64 -22.94 -6.59
C ILE A 440 6.02 -22.60 -5.24
N LEU A 441 6.78 -22.75 -4.15
CA LEU A 441 6.37 -22.31 -2.83
C LEU A 441 6.82 -20.85 -2.62
N ALA A 442 5.89 -19.97 -2.25
CA ALA A 442 6.17 -18.58 -1.91
C ALA A 442 5.72 -18.30 -0.47
N ILE A 443 6.66 -18.37 0.46
CA ILE A 443 6.45 -18.24 1.91
C ILE A 443 6.98 -16.88 2.34
N GLY A 444 6.08 -15.98 2.74
CA GLY A 444 6.41 -14.60 3.08
C GLY A 444 6.05 -14.18 4.50
N ASP A 445 5.35 -15.02 5.25
CA ASP A 445 4.87 -14.66 6.58
C ASP A 445 5.32 -15.64 7.66
N ALA A 446 5.05 -16.94 7.50
CA ALA A 446 5.16 -17.92 8.58
C ALA A 446 6.47 -18.74 8.53
N PRO A 447 7.38 -18.60 9.53
CA PRO A 447 8.54 -19.48 9.67
C PRO A 447 8.17 -20.97 9.79
N THR A 448 7.02 -21.25 10.38
CA THR A 448 6.48 -22.61 10.54
C THR A 448 6.10 -23.25 9.21
N ALA A 449 5.71 -22.45 8.19
CA ALA A 449 5.46 -22.92 6.84
C ALA A 449 6.75 -23.38 6.14
N ILE A 450 7.88 -22.66 6.34
CA ILE A 450 9.19 -23.12 5.86
C ILE A 450 9.57 -24.46 6.48
N ARG A 451 9.45 -24.60 7.81
CA ARG A 451 9.80 -25.84 8.52
C ARG A 451 8.95 -27.02 8.06
N GLU A 452 7.65 -26.80 7.84
CA GLU A 452 6.79 -27.87 7.32
C GLU A 452 7.16 -28.22 5.87
N ALA A 453 7.44 -27.25 5.02
CA ALA A 453 7.94 -27.50 3.67
C ALA A 453 9.24 -28.31 3.68
N LEU A 454 10.21 -27.95 4.53
CA LEU A 454 11.47 -28.67 4.69
C LEU A 454 11.24 -30.10 5.22
N ARG A 455 10.34 -30.30 6.17
CA ARG A 455 9.97 -31.64 6.66
C ARG A 455 9.43 -32.52 5.52
N LEU A 456 8.51 -31.98 4.70
CA LEU A 456 7.93 -32.70 3.55
C LEU A 456 8.98 -33.00 2.47
N ILE A 457 9.90 -32.08 2.20
CA ILE A 457 11.01 -32.26 1.26
C ILE A 457 11.95 -33.38 1.74
N GLN A 458 12.32 -33.38 3.03
CA GLN A 458 13.29 -34.32 3.58
C GLN A 458 12.68 -35.69 3.89
N GLN A 459 11.46 -35.75 4.41
CA GLN A 459 10.86 -36.99 4.90
C GLN A 459 9.92 -37.64 3.88
N GLU A 460 9.19 -36.84 3.10
CA GLU A 460 8.20 -37.30 2.12
C GLU A 460 8.72 -37.19 0.66
N GLN A 461 9.98 -36.79 0.49
CA GLN A 461 10.64 -36.62 -0.81
C GLN A 461 9.89 -35.66 -1.76
N TRP A 462 9.20 -34.65 -1.22
CA TRP A 462 8.55 -33.63 -2.03
C TRP A 462 9.58 -32.80 -2.80
N GLN A 463 9.32 -32.52 -4.07
CA GLN A 463 10.26 -31.85 -4.98
C GLN A 463 9.64 -30.56 -5.58
N PRO A 464 9.39 -29.50 -4.78
CA PRO A 464 9.02 -28.22 -5.35
C PRO A 464 10.09 -27.72 -6.31
N ARG A 465 9.67 -27.12 -7.42
CA ARG A 465 10.58 -26.56 -8.44
C ARG A 465 11.35 -25.36 -7.93
N LEU A 466 10.79 -24.65 -6.94
CA LEU A 466 11.46 -23.56 -6.24
C LEU A 466 10.78 -23.32 -4.88
N VAL A 467 11.57 -23.02 -3.86
CA VAL A 467 11.09 -22.53 -2.57
C VAL A 467 11.61 -21.10 -2.36
N ILE A 468 10.69 -20.14 -2.28
CA ILE A 468 10.94 -18.76 -1.90
C ILE A 468 10.54 -18.60 -0.44
N GLY A 469 11.52 -18.44 0.45
CA GLY A 469 11.30 -18.35 1.89
C GLY A 469 11.83 -17.04 2.46
N LEU A 470 10.96 -16.03 2.52
CA LEU A 470 11.29 -14.67 2.96
C LEU A 470 10.37 -14.19 4.11
N PRO A 471 10.06 -15.03 5.13
CA PRO A 471 9.20 -14.60 6.21
C PRO A 471 9.84 -13.50 7.04
N VAL A 472 8.99 -12.68 7.67
CA VAL A 472 9.39 -11.65 8.64
C VAL A 472 9.13 -12.17 10.05
N GLY A 473 9.95 -11.79 11.03
CA GLY A 473 9.67 -12.10 12.44
C GLY A 473 10.92 -12.31 13.28
N PHE A 474 10.68 -12.54 14.58
CA PHE A 474 11.75 -12.69 15.57
C PHE A 474 11.83 -14.12 16.14
N VAL A 475 10.72 -14.86 16.14
CA VAL A 475 10.65 -16.21 16.71
C VAL A 475 10.71 -17.26 15.61
N GLY A 476 11.80 -18.02 15.56
CA GLY A 476 12.00 -19.11 14.60
C GLY A 476 12.27 -18.65 13.16
N THR A 477 12.29 -17.35 12.89
CA THR A 477 12.44 -16.81 11.53
C THR A 477 13.87 -16.94 11.01
N ARG A 478 14.87 -16.57 11.82
CA ARG A 478 16.28 -16.72 11.46
C ARG A 478 16.63 -18.19 11.23
N GLU A 479 16.22 -19.03 12.15
CA GLU A 479 16.50 -20.46 12.15
C GLU A 479 15.86 -21.12 10.92
N SER A 480 14.59 -20.87 10.65
CA SER A 480 13.91 -21.48 9.48
C SER A 480 14.50 -21.04 8.13
N LYS A 481 14.94 -19.80 8.02
CA LYS A 481 15.64 -19.32 6.82
C LYS A 481 17.01 -19.94 6.67
N GLN A 482 17.74 -20.09 7.77
CA GLN A 482 19.02 -20.76 7.75
C GLN A 482 18.84 -22.25 7.39
N GLU A 483 17.88 -22.94 7.99
CA GLU A 483 17.51 -24.32 7.64
C GLU A 483 17.17 -24.43 6.13
N LEU A 484 16.43 -23.45 5.58
CA LEU A 484 16.14 -23.41 4.15
C LEU A 484 17.41 -23.14 3.31
N GLN A 485 18.27 -22.22 3.74
CA GLN A 485 19.52 -21.91 3.05
C GLN A 485 20.47 -23.11 2.99
N GLU A 486 20.48 -23.95 4.01
CA GLU A 486 21.31 -25.16 4.10
C GLU A 486 20.73 -26.36 3.32
N CYS A 487 19.43 -26.37 3.04
CA CYS A 487 18.76 -27.44 2.32
C CYS A 487 19.21 -27.52 0.87
N GLN A 488 19.92 -28.58 0.46
CA GLN A 488 20.43 -28.75 -0.90
C GLN A 488 19.51 -29.58 -1.83
N LEU A 489 18.36 -30.02 -1.32
CA LEU A 489 17.47 -30.93 -2.04
C LEU A 489 16.61 -30.23 -3.11
N VAL A 490 16.38 -28.92 -2.97
CA VAL A 490 15.51 -28.13 -3.86
C VAL A 490 16.12 -26.76 -4.16
N PRO A 491 15.80 -26.16 -5.32
CA PRO A 491 16.16 -24.76 -5.59
C PRO A 491 15.47 -23.82 -4.59
N ARG A 492 16.19 -22.80 -4.16
CA ARG A 492 15.67 -21.92 -3.10
C ARG A 492 16.20 -20.49 -3.18
N ILE A 493 15.32 -19.55 -2.79
CA ILE A 493 15.64 -18.14 -2.59
C ILE A 493 15.19 -17.78 -1.17
N THR A 494 16.10 -17.25 -0.38
CA THR A 494 15.83 -16.83 1.00
C THR A 494 16.67 -15.61 1.38
N ASN A 495 16.58 -15.14 2.62
CA ASN A 495 17.45 -14.07 3.12
C ASN A 495 17.87 -14.35 4.56
N GLN A 496 18.88 -13.62 5.03
CA GLN A 496 19.33 -13.72 6.42
C GLN A 496 18.54 -12.81 7.35
N GLY A 497 18.59 -13.10 8.65
CA GLY A 497 18.04 -12.23 9.69
C GLY A 497 16.52 -12.30 9.84
N THR A 498 15.95 -11.25 10.41
CA THR A 498 14.54 -11.15 10.78
C THR A 498 13.68 -10.41 9.76
N ARG A 499 14.31 -9.68 8.83
CA ARG A 499 13.65 -8.91 7.77
C ARG A 499 13.04 -9.83 6.71
N GLY A 500 11.94 -9.41 6.11
CA GLY A 500 11.22 -10.17 5.10
C GLY A 500 9.80 -9.65 4.96
N GLY A 501 8.89 -10.50 4.54
CA GLY A 501 7.46 -10.20 4.49
C GLY A 501 6.77 -10.74 3.25
N SER A 502 5.45 -10.78 3.28
CA SER A 502 4.61 -11.22 2.18
C SER A 502 4.85 -10.42 0.89
N ASN A 503 5.11 -9.12 1.01
CA ASN A 503 5.45 -8.24 -0.11
C ASN A 503 6.80 -8.61 -0.75
N TRP A 504 7.78 -9.10 0.02
CA TRP A 504 9.07 -9.55 -0.50
C TRP A 504 8.92 -10.86 -1.29
N ALA A 505 8.22 -11.84 -0.72
CA ALA A 505 7.95 -13.11 -1.41
C ALA A 505 7.16 -12.89 -2.71
N ALA A 506 6.10 -12.09 -2.67
CA ALA A 506 5.34 -11.71 -3.86
C ALA A 506 6.18 -10.95 -4.89
N SER A 507 7.11 -10.10 -4.45
CA SER A 507 8.00 -9.33 -5.32
C SER A 507 8.96 -10.23 -6.10
N VAL A 508 9.54 -11.25 -5.44
CA VAL A 508 10.39 -12.26 -6.11
C VAL A 508 9.58 -13.05 -7.14
N VAL A 509 8.39 -13.54 -6.78
CA VAL A 509 7.52 -14.26 -7.74
C VAL A 509 7.17 -13.36 -8.93
N ASN A 510 6.82 -12.09 -8.71
CA ASN A 510 6.52 -11.14 -9.78
C ASN A 510 7.73 -10.90 -10.70
N ALA A 511 8.95 -10.83 -10.15
CA ALA A 511 10.17 -10.71 -10.94
C ALA A 511 10.38 -11.93 -11.85
N LEU A 512 10.19 -13.14 -11.31
CA LEU A 512 10.27 -14.38 -12.06
C LEU A 512 9.19 -14.47 -13.14
N MET A 513 7.94 -14.08 -12.85
CA MET A 513 6.84 -14.04 -13.83
C MET A 513 7.10 -13.05 -14.97
N ILE A 514 7.66 -11.86 -14.66
CA ILE A 514 8.05 -10.88 -15.70
C ILE A 514 9.09 -11.49 -16.63
N LYS A 515 10.09 -12.15 -16.07
CA LYS A 515 11.14 -12.80 -16.85
C LYS A 515 10.59 -13.94 -17.70
N ALA A 516 9.75 -14.81 -17.14
CA ALA A 516 9.09 -15.90 -17.85
C ALA A 516 8.23 -15.37 -19.00
N TRP A 517 7.45 -14.31 -18.75
CA TRP A 517 6.62 -13.69 -19.78
C TRP A 517 7.45 -13.09 -20.92
N ASN A 518 8.49 -12.30 -20.59
CA ASN A 518 9.36 -11.71 -21.59
C ASN A 518 10.06 -12.78 -22.43
N GLN A 519 10.50 -13.89 -21.82
CA GLN A 519 11.08 -15.03 -22.53
C GLN A 519 10.06 -15.72 -23.43
N LYS A 520 8.80 -15.87 -22.99
CA LYS A 520 7.70 -16.44 -23.80
C LYS A 520 7.39 -15.58 -25.03
N VAL A 521 7.46 -14.25 -24.89
CA VAL A 521 7.16 -13.29 -25.98
C VAL A 521 8.32 -13.16 -26.95
N LEU A 522 9.56 -13.06 -26.46
CA LEU A 522 10.76 -12.82 -27.28
C LEU A 522 11.39 -14.08 -27.84
N GLY A 523 10.99 -15.26 -27.35
CA GLY A 523 11.68 -16.52 -27.60
C GLY A 523 12.92 -16.73 -26.71
N PRO A 524 13.50 -17.94 -26.68
CA PRO A 524 14.69 -18.22 -25.90
C PRO A 524 15.86 -17.34 -26.38
N PRO A 525 16.73 -16.87 -25.45
CA PRO A 525 17.89 -16.08 -25.83
C PRO A 525 18.75 -16.86 -26.84
N THR A 526 18.96 -16.27 -28.00
CA THR A 526 19.91 -16.80 -28.98
C THR A 526 21.27 -16.87 -28.31
N LYS A 527 21.83 -18.07 -28.20
CA LYS A 527 23.25 -18.24 -27.83
C LYS A 527 24.07 -17.52 -28.89
N GLU A 528 24.65 -16.37 -28.55
CA GLU A 528 25.72 -15.81 -29.36
C GLU A 528 26.85 -16.85 -29.42
N LEU A 529 27.02 -17.41 -30.58
CA LEU A 529 28.21 -18.19 -30.93
C LEU A 529 29.40 -17.22 -30.81
N ASN A 530 30.21 -17.40 -29.78
CA ASN A 530 31.56 -16.83 -29.72
C ASN A 530 32.35 -17.34 -30.94
N SER A 531 32.27 -16.60 -32.04
CA SER A 531 33.22 -16.73 -33.14
C SER A 531 34.43 -15.85 -32.79
N THR A 532 35.45 -16.48 -32.25
CA THR A 532 36.84 -15.99 -32.33
C THR A 532 37.17 -15.71 -33.79
N SER A 533 37.41 -14.45 -34.16
CA SER A 533 38.22 -14.10 -35.29
C SER A 533 39.18 -12.99 -34.90
N ALA A 534 40.45 -13.30 -35.19
CA ALA A 534 41.63 -12.58 -34.83
C ALA A 534 41.78 -11.19 -35.44
N SER A 535 42.33 -10.31 -34.66
CA SER A 535 43.34 -9.29 -35.00
C SER A 535 43.28 -8.55 -36.34
N GLN A 536 43.03 -7.25 -36.27
CA GLN A 536 43.80 -6.24 -37.04
C GLN A 536 44.10 -5.01 -36.15
N PRO A 537 45.32 -4.42 -36.29
CA PRO A 537 45.79 -3.34 -35.43
C PRO A 537 45.22 -1.96 -35.84
N PRO A 538 45.29 -0.95 -34.97
CA PRO A 538 44.70 0.35 -35.22
C PRO A 538 45.52 1.14 -36.24
N MET A 539 44.84 1.77 -37.24
CA MET A 539 45.41 2.81 -38.05
C MET A 539 45.41 4.15 -37.27
N VAL A 540 46.62 4.68 -37.17
CA VAL A 540 46.92 6.04 -36.76
C VAL A 540 46.50 6.99 -37.87
N TYR A 541 45.75 8.05 -37.57
CA TYR A 541 45.67 9.25 -38.41
C TYR A 541 46.22 10.41 -37.61
N ASP A 542 47.30 10.96 -38.22
CA ASP A 542 47.97 12.20 -37.85
C ASP A 542 47.08 13.41 -38.13
N GLU A 543 47.42 14.48 -37.48
CA GLU A 543 46.92 15.82 -37.47
C GLU A 543 46.72 16.47 -38.87
N ALA A 544 45.65 17.25 -39.00
CA ALA A 544 45.66 18.62 -39.52
C ALA A 544 44.36 19.36 -39.08
#